data_903a8cb0cd1e243c0618674321b4c571
#
_entry.id   903a8cb0cd1e243c0618674321b4c571
#
_cell.length_a   1.000
_cell.length_b   1.000
_cell.length_c   1.000
_cell.angle_alpha   90.00
_cell.angle_beta   90.00
_cell.angle_gamma   90.00
#
_symmetry.space_group_name_H-M   'P 1'
#
loop_
_entity.id
_entity.type
_entity.pdbx_description
1 polymer ?
#
loop_
_entity_poly.entity_id
_entity_poly.type
_entity_poly.pdbx_seq_one_letter_code
_entity_poly.pdbx_strand_id
1 'polypeptide(L)'
;ASRNFANKVWNASRFIMMHLGDNVITEPAKEDLEVIDRWILSAANHVAADVTENMEKYELGVAVQKIYDFVWTEFCDWYIELVKPRLFAKDENPASANAAFWTLKTVLIQSLKLLHPYMPFITEEIFCTLQSEEESIMISRWPEFTEKWHFAEDEAAVEMIKEAVRAIRNVRTGMNVPPSKKAKVFVVSENENVRNTFENGKVFFA
;
A
#
# COMPACT_ATOMS: atom_id res chain seq x y z
N ALA A 1 -11.49 17.31 7.74
CA ALA A 1 -11.08 16.01 7.18
C ALA A 1 -10.25 16.17 5.90
N SER A 2 -10.73 16.88 4.87
CA SER A 2 -10.10 16.97 3.53
C SER A 2 -8.66 17.53 3.54
N ARG A 3 -8.38 18.57 4.34
CA ARG A 3 -7.03 19.16 4.44
C ARG A 3 -6.00 18.14 4.98
N ASN A 4 -6.38 17.36 5.97
CA ASN A 4 -5.48 16.35 6.56
C ASN A 4 -5.20 15.23 5.56
N PHE A 5 -6.19 14.85 4.77
CA PHE A 5 -6.02 13.85 3.73
C PHE A 5 -5.08 14.34 2.62
N ALA A 6 -5.28 15.57 2.12
CA ALA A 6 -4.37 16.18 1.15
C ALA A 6 -2.93 16.22 1.66
N ASN A 7 -2.73 16.64 2.91
CA ASN A 7 -1.41 16.64 3.53
C ASN A 7 -0.82 15.23 3.64
N LYS A 8 -1.64 14.21 3.92
CA LYS A 8 -1.16 12.82 4.01
C LYS A 8 -0.71 12.32 2.65
N VAL A 9 -1.51 12.53 1.60
CA VAL A 9 -1.15 12.19 0.21
C VAL A 9 0.14 12.90 -0.20
N TRP A 10 0.24 14.19 0.05
CA TRP A 10 1.44 14.98 -0.25
C TRP A 10 2.69 14.46 0.45
N ASN A 11 2.60 14.18 1.76
CA ASN A 11 3.73 13.70 2.54
C ASN A 11 4.16 12.28 2.11
N ALA A 12 3.20 11.39 1.82
CA ALA A 12 3.48 10.07 1.27
C ALA A 12 4.19 10.17 -0.09
N SER A 13 3.71 11.03 -0.97
CA SER A 13 4.31 11.25 -2.29
C SER A 13 5.74 11.82 -2.17
N ARG A 14 5.96 12.80 -1.29
CA ARG A 14 7.31 13.32 -1.01
C ARG A 14 8.25 12.23 -0.48
N PHE A 15 7.78 11.42 0.47
CA PHE A 15 8.56 10.30 1.00
C PHE A 15 8.99 9.36 -0.13
N ILE A 16 8.06 8.97 -0.99
CA ILE A 16 8.32 8.08 -2.12
C ILE A 16 9.32 8.73 -3.07
N MET A 17 9.08 9.96 -3.52
CA MET A 17 9.97 10.67 -4.45
C MET A 17 11.40 10.83 -3.90
N MET A 18 11.54 11.16 -2.62
CA MET A 18 12.86 11.27 -1.98
C MET A 18 13.65 9.96 -1.97
N HIS A 19 12.96 8.83 -1.82
CA HIS A 19 13.61 7.51 -1.79
C HIS A 19 13.81 6.95 -3.21
N LEU A 20 12.94 7.30 -4.15
CA LEU A 20 13.11 6.98 -5.56
C LEU A 20 14.40 7.63 -6.09
N GLY A 21 14.60 8.93 -5.83
CA GLY A 21 15.75 9.66 -6.32
C GLY A 21 15.98 9.42 -7.82
N ASP A 22 17.24 9.25 -8.21
CA ASP A 22 17.65 8.95 -9.59
C ASP A 22 17.71 7.44 -9.89
N ASN A 23 17.12 6.57 -9.05
CA ASN A 23 17.14 5.14 -9.29
C ASN A 23 16.31 4.79 -10.53
N VAL A 24 16.91 4.00 -11.42
CA VAL A 24 16.19 3.41 -12.54
C VAL A 24 15.33 2.27 -12.01
N ILE A 25 13.99 2.45 -12.07
CA ILE A 25 13.04 1.48 -11.57
C ILE A 25 12.43 0.75 -12.75
N THR A 26 12.50 -0.58 -12.69
CA THR A 26 11.95 -1.46 -13.71
C THR A 26 10.84 -2.33 -13.13
N GLU A 27 9.88 -2.74 -13.97
CA GLU A 27 8.87 -3.70 -13.57
C GLU A 27 9.57 -4.98 -13.08
N PRO A 28 9.34 -5.41 -11.83
CA PRO A 28 9.97 -6.61 -11.29
C PRO A 28 9.36 -7.87 -11.90
N ALA A 29 10.10 -8.96 -11.91
CA ALA A 29 9.54 -10.28 -12.14
C ALA A 29 8.53 -10.61 -11.01
N LYS A 30 7.54 -11.44 -11.31
CA LYS A 30 6.48 -11.76 -10.34
C LYS A 30 7.02 -12.43 -9.07
N GLU A 31 8.08 -13.21 -9.22
CA GLU A 31 8.82 -13.87 -8.15
C GLU A 31 9.63 -12.94 -7.23
N ASP A 32 9.96 -11.75 -7.70
CA ASP A 32 10.66 -10.72 -6.92
C ASP A 32 9.71 -9.91 -6.02
N LEU A 33 8.40 -9.97 -6.29
CA LEU A 33 7.38 -9.35 -5.45
C LEU A 33 7.22 -10.14 -4.16
N GLU A 34 7.37 -9.46 -3.02
CA GLU A 34 7.07 -10.05 -1.72
C GLU A 34 5.56 -10.08 -1.44
N VAL A 35 5.14 -10.86 -0.44
CA VAL A 35 3.73 -11.00 -0.03
C VAL A 35 3.04 -9.66 0.13
N ILE A 36 3.70 -8.67 0.76
CA ILE A 36 3.14 -7.33 0.97
C ILE A 36 3.01 -6.52 -0.32
N ASP A 37 3.91 -6.74 -1.30
CA ASP A 37 3.81 -6.06 -2.60
C ASP A 37 2.62 -6.62 -3.38
N ARG A 38 2.48 -7.95 -3.41
CA ARG A 38 1.34 -8.61 -4.05
C ARG A 38 0.02 -8.24 -3.38
N TRP A 39 0.00 -8.20 -2.05
CA TRP A 39 -1.17 -7.74 -1.31
C TRP A 39 -1.62 -6.34 -1.70
N ILE A 40 -0.73 -5.34 -1.67
CA ILE A 40 -1.13 -3.95 -1.94
C ILE A 40 -1.51 -3.72 -3.41
N LEU A 41 -0.85 -4.42 -4.34
CA LEU A 41 -1.23 -4.41 -5.76
C LEU A 41 -2.62 -4.99 -5.96
N SER A 42 -2.94 -6.09 -5.29
CA SER A 42 -4.25 -6.73 -5.34
C SER A 42 -5.33 -5.84 -4.70
N ALA A 43 -5.05 -5.25 -3.56
CA ALA A 43 -5.97 -4.30 -2.91
C ALA A 43 -6.24 -3.06 -3.78
N ALA A 44 -5.21 -2.48 -4.40
CA ALA A 44 -5.36 -1.37 -5.35
C ALA A 44 -6.21 -1.75 -6.56
N ASN A 45 -6.02 -2.96 -7.07
CA ASN A 45 -6.75 -3.53 -8.19
C ASN A 45 -8.26 -3.67 -7.88
N HIS A 46 -8.60 -4.17 -6.69
CA HIS A 46 -9.99 -4.23 -6.23
C HIS A 46 -10.61 -2.86 -6.00
N VAL A 47 -9.87 -1.92 -5.40
CA VAL A 47 -10.35 -0.55 -5.20
C VAL A 47 -10.63 0.13 -6.54
N ALA A 48 -9.82 -0.10 -7.58
CA ALA A 48 -10.08 0.45 -8.90
C ALA A 48 -11.42 -0.04 -9.48
N ALA A 49 -11.73 -1.34 -9.36
CA ALA A 49 -13.01 -1.91 -9.77
C ALA A 49 -14.18 -1.32 -8.98
N ASP A 50 -14.07 -1.31 -7.66
CA ASP A 50 -15.09 -0.82 -6.74
C ASP A 50 -15.41 0.66 -6.96
N VAL A 51 -14.39 1.48 -7.14
CA VAL A 51 -14.54 2.93 -7.40
C VAL A 51 -15.23 3.14 -8.74
N THR A 52 -14.80 2.43 -9.78
CA THR A 52 -15.42 2.51 -11.10
C THR A 52 -16.90 2.16 -11.04
N GLU A 53 -17.25 1.02 -10.42
CA GLU A 53 -18.65 0.59 -10.26
C GLU A 53 -19.51 1.63 -9.52
N ASN A 54 -18.99 2.20 -8.42
CA ASN A 54 -19.74 3.22 -7.66
C ASN A 54 -19.86 4.55 -8.44
N MET A 55 -18.85 4.94 -9.21
CA MET A 55 -18.92 6.13 -10.06
C MET A 55 -19.94 5.95 -11.18
N GLU A 56 -20.02 4.79 -11.82
CA GLU A 56 -21.02 4.46 -12.84
C GLU A 56 -22.46 4.49 -12.29
N LYS A 57 -22.62 4.15 -11.00
CA LYS A 57 -23.91 4.25 -10.27
C LYS A 57 -24.19 5.66 -9.73
N TYR A 58 -23.34 6.64 -10.00
CA TYR A 58 -23.40 8.00 -9.43
C TYR A 58 -23.30 8.04 -7.89
N GLU A 59 -22.76 7.01 -7.26
CA GLU A 59 -22.52 6.93 -5.82
C GLU A 59 -21.17 7.56 -5.46
N LEU A 60 -20.96 8.82 -5.85
CA LEU A 60 -19.65 9.51 -5.77
C LEU A 60 -19.11 9.60 -4.34
N GLY A 61 -19.99 9.71 -3.35
CA GLY A 61 -19.61 9.72 -1.94
C GLY A 61 -19.04 8.38 -1.46
N VAL A 62 -19.59 7.27 -1.95
CA VAL A 62 -19.09 5.92 -1.65
C VAL A 62 -17.75 5.71 -2.35
N ALA A 63 -17.66 6.08 -3.62
CA ALA A 63 -16.43 5.97 -4.39
C ALA A 63 -15.26 6.70 -3.70
N VAL A 64 -15.44 7.98 -3.32
CA VAL A 64 -14.36 8.74 -2.66
C VAL A 64 -14.01 8.18 -1.29
N GLN A 65 -14.96 7.63 -0.54
CA GLN A 65 -14.68 6.99 0.76
C GLN A 65 -13.81 5.75 0.59
N LYS A 66 -14.07 4.91 -0.41
CA LYS A 66 -13.24 3.73 -0.73
C LYS A 66 -11.80 4.12 -1.06
N ILE A 67 -11.63 5.16 -1.88
CA ILE A 67 -10.28 5.68 -2.20
C ILE A 67 -9.60 6.22 -0.94
N TYR A 68 -10.33 6.98 -0.11
CA TYR A 68 -9.81 7.52 1.14
C TYR A 68 -9.32 6.42 2.07
N ASP A 69 -10.12 5.38 2.31
CA ASP A 69 -9.80 4.29 3.22
C ASP A 69 -8.59 3.50 2.73
N PHE A 70 -8.54 3.21 1.43
CA PHE A 70 -7.40 2.54 0.81
C PHE A 70 -6.12 3.37 0.95
N VAL A 71 -6.14 4.62 0.53
CA VAL A 71 -4.93 5.46 0.53
C VAL A 71 -4.46 5.74 1.97
N TRP A 72 -5.39 6.07 2.86
CA TRP A 72 -5.03 6.39 4.25
C TRP A 72 -4.53 5.17 5.00
N THR A 73 -5.31 4.10 5.00
CA THR A 73 -5.05 2.94 5.87
C THR A 73 -4.14 1.92 5.20
N GLU A 74 -4.53 1.40 4.03
CA GLU A 74 -3.80 0.28 3.42
C GLU A 74 -2.45 0.75 2.87
N PHE A 75 -2.45 1.82 2.10
CA PHE A 75 -1.23 2.30 1.47
C PHE A 75 -0.31 3.04 2.44
N CYS A 76 -0.82 4.10 3.11
CA CYS A 76 0.04 4.94 3.96
C CYS A 76 0.36 4.32 5.31
N ASP A 77 -0.64 3.79 6.05
CA ASP A 77 -0.42 3.32 7.42
C ASP A 77 0.17 1.90 7.48
N TRP A 78 -0.07 1.07 6.45
CA TRP A 78 0.47 -0.28 6.41
C TRP A 78 1.60 -0.42 5.40
N TYR A 79 1.33 -0.31 4.10
CA TYR A 79 2.31 -0.68 3.09
C TYR A 79 3.58 0.17 3.17
N ILE A 80 3.46 1.50 3.21
CA ILE A 80 4.64 2.39 3.30
C ILE A 80 5.48 2.07 4.53
N GLU A 81 4.87 1.82 5.68
CA GLU A 81 5.60 1.47 6.90
C GLU A 81 6.32 0.12 6.78
N LEU A 82 5.65 -0.88 6.21
CA LEU A 82 6.19 -2.23 6.08
C LEU A 82 7.36 -2.34 5.08
N VAL A 83 7.41 -1.48 4.06
CA VAL A 83 8.50 -1.52 3.07
C VAL A 83 9.73 -0.69 3.45
N LYS A 84 9.63 0.20 4.43
CA LYS A 84 10.76 1.05 4.85
C LYS A 84 12.07 0.29 5.06
N PRO A 85 12.11 -0.85 5.77
CA PRO A 85 13.36 -1.60 5.96
C PRO A 85 14.02 -1.99 4.63
N ARG A 86 13.22 -2.38 3.62
CA ARG A 86 13.72 -2.76 2.29
C ARG A 86 14.28 -1.56 1.53
N LEU A 87 13.66 -0.40 1.66
CA LEU A 87 14.13 0.83 1.01
C LEU A 87 15.46 1.29 1.61
N PHE A 88 15.64 1.13 2.91
CA PHE A 88 16.89 1.48 3.59
C PHE A 88 18.02 0.46 3.34
N ALA A 89 17.68 -0.81 3.11
CA ALA A 89 18.61 -1.88 2.79
C ALA A 89 18.80 -2.12 1.28
N LYS A 90 18.57 -1.10 0.45
CA LYS A 90 18.58 -1.21 -1.03
C LYS A 90 19.90 -1.75 -1.59
N ASP A 91 21.02 -1.45 -0.96
CA ASP A 91 22.35 -1.88 -1.39
C ASP A 91 22.61 -3.35 -1.02
N GLU A 92 21.91 -3.89 -0.02
CA GLU A 92 22.03 -5.30 0.42
C GLU A 92 21.19 -6.24 -0.44
N ASN A 93 19.98 -5.79 -0.85
CA ASN A 93 19.08 -6.56 -1.71
C ASN A 93 18.42 -5.65 -2.78
N PRO A 94 19.16 -5.36 -3.88
CA PRO A 94 18.64 -4.45 -4.92
C PRO A 94 17.37 -4.93 -5.61
N ALA A 95 17.18 -6.24 -5.80
CA ALA A 95 15.98 -6.79 -6.43
C ALA A 95 14.72 -6.55 -5.58
N SER A 96 14.79 -6.86 -4.28
CA SER A 96 13.69 -6.60 -3.33
C SER A 96 13.40 -5.10 -3.22
N ALA A 97 14.42 -4.26 -3.19
CA ALA A 97 14.26 -2.81 -3.16
C ALA A 97 13.61 -2.28 -4.45
N ASN A 98 14.03 -2.74 -5.63
CA ASN A 98 13.40 -2.38 -6.90
C ASN A 98 11.93 -2.77 -6.94
N ALA A 99 11.58 -3.97 -6.48
CA ALA A 99 10.20 -4.43 -6.39
C ALA A 99 9.36 -3.51 -5.47
N ALA A 100 9.91 -3.13 -4.30
CA ALA A 100 9.26 -2.20 -3.38
C ALA A 100 9.08 -0.80 -3.99
N PHE A 101 10.10 -0.24 -4.63
CA PHE A 101 10.03 1.06 -5.30
C PHE A 101 9.02 1.07 -6.44
N TRP A 102 9.05 0.03 -7.28
CA TRP A 102 8.12 -0.10 -8.40
C TRP A 102 6.67 -0.19 -7.89
N THR A 103 6.43 -0.99 -6.86
CA THR A 103 5.10 -1.14 -6.26
C THR A 103 4.62 0.17 -5.64
N LEU A 104 5.48 0.88 -4.88
CA LEU A 104 5.16 2.20 -4.32
C LEU A 104 4.76 3.19 -5.42
N LYS A 105 5.55 3.29 -6.49
CA LYS A 105 5.27 4.19 -7.62
C LYS A 105 3.97 3.80 -8.32
N THR A 106 3.78 2.53 -8.62
CA THR A 106 2.60 2.01 -9.33
C THR A 106 1.32 2.25 -8.55
N VAL A 107 1.29 1.89 -7.26
CA VAL A 107 0.10 2.08 -6.40
C VAL A 107 -0.18 3.56 -6.16
N LEU A 108 0.84 4.39 -6.00
CA LEU A 108 0.65 5.85 -5.89
C LEU A 108 0.03 6.41 -7.17
N ILE A 109 0.56 6.09 -8.35
CA ILE A 109 0.02 6.56 -9.64
C ILE A 109 -1.45 6.14 -9.80
N GLN A 110 -1.79 4.89 -9.51
CA GLN A 110 -3.18 4.41 -9.57
C GLN A 110 -4.07 5.19 -8.58
N SER A 111 -3.61 5.39 -7.36
CA SER A 111 -4.33 6.18 -6.35
C SER A 111 -4.56 7.62 -6.78
N LEU A 112 -3.57 8.27 -7.39
CA LEU A 112 -3.70 9.63 -7.92
C LEU A 112 -4.74 9.70 -9.03
N LYS A 113 -4.75 8.73 -9.96
CA LYS A 113 -5.74 8.64 -11.04
C LYS A 113 -7.15 8.50 -10.49
N LEU A 114 -7.38 7.62 -9.51
CA LEU A 114 -8.68 7.46 -8.85
C LEU A 114 -9.11 8.72 -8.07
N LEU A 115 -8.16 9.44 -7.45
CA LEU A 115 -8.43 10.66 -6.70
C LEU A 115 -8.64 11.89 -7.59
N HIS A 116 -8.15 11.87 -8.82
CA HIS A 116 -8.11 13.06 -9.67
C HIS A 116 -9.45 13.75 -9.87
N PRO A 117 -10.59 13.05 -10.07
CA PRO A 117 -11.90 13.69 -10.17
C PRO A 117 -12.32 14.50 -8.93
N TYR A 118 -11.74 14.20 -7.77
CA TYR A 118 -12.07 14.84 -6.49
C TYR A 118 -11.04 15.88 -6.06
N MET A 119 -9.79 15.75 -6.48
CA MET A 119 -8.66 16.57 -6.05
C MET A 119 -7.71 16.87 -7.23
N PRO A 120 -8.18 17.54 -8.30
CA PRO A 120 -7.46 17.61 -9.57
C PRO A 120 -6.08 18.29 -9.47
N PHE A 121 -5.96 19.35 -8.69
CA PHE A 121 -4.71 20.14 -8.66
C PHE A 121 -3.55 19.39 -7.99
N ILE A 122 -3.77 18.83 -6.81
CA ILE A 122 -2.71 18.12 -6.08
C ILE A 122 -2.32 16.81 -6.78
N THR A 123 -3.28 16.11 -7.37
CA THR A 123 -3.00 14.86 -8.08
C THR A 123 -2.23 15.10 -9.37
N GLU A 124 -2.55 16.15 -10.11
CA GLU A 124 -1.78 16.56 -11.30
C GLU A 124 -0.35 16.91 -10.95
N GLU A 125 -0.14 17.77 -9.95
CA GLU A 125 1.18 18.22 -9.50
C GLU A 125 2.08 17.05 -9.09
N ILE A 126 1.53 16.11 -8.30
CA ILE A 126 2.27 14.93 -7.87
C ILE A 126 2.57 14.01 -9.07
N PHE A 127 1.57 13.79 -9.93
CA PHE A 127 1.70 12.89 -11.08
C PHE A 127 2.79 13.37 -12.05
N CYS A 128 2.77 14.64 -12.44
CA CYS A 128 3.76 15.22 -13.35
C CYS A 128 5.17 15.30 -12.73
N THR A 129 5.27 15.34 -11.40
CA THR A 129 6.57 15.30 -10.71
C THR A 129 7.11 13.85 -10.63
N LEU A 130 6.22 12.86 -10.51
CA LEU A 130 6.59 11.47 -10.26
C LEU A 130 7.00 10.71 -11.54
N GLN A 131 6.52 11.15 -12.69
CA GLN A 131 6.78 10.55 -13.99
C GLN A 131 6.81 11.60 -15.09
N SER A 132 7.44 11.26 -16.24
CA SER A 132 7.57 12.13 -17.42
C SER A 132 7.08 11.46 -18.71
N GLU A 133 6.46 10.31 -18.60
CA GLU A 133 6.01 9.52 -19.76
C GLU A 133 4.69 10.05 -20.33
N GLU A 134 3.82 10.58 -19.45
CA GLU A 134 2.54 11.18 -19.81
C GLU A 134 2.54 12.68 -19.42
N GLU A 135 2.04 13.53 -20.30
CA GLU A 135 2.03 14.99 -20.13
C GLU A 135 1.09 15.46 -19.00
N SER A 136 0.00 14.74 -18.80
CA SER A 136 -1.03 15.07 -17.79
C SER A 136 -1.77 13.82 -17.36
N ILE A 137 -2.19 13.79 -16.07
CA ILE A 137 -3.07 12.74 -15.54
C ILE A 137 -4.43 12.74 -16.24
N MET A 138 -4.88 13.89 -16.77
CA MET A 138 -6.15 14.04 -17.47
C MET A 138 -6.29 13.18 -18.73
N ILE A 139 -5.18 12.91 -19.41
CA ILE A 139 -5.15 12.09 -20.63
C ILE A 139 -4.69 10.65 -20.36
N SER A 140 -4.37 10.33 -19.12
CA SER A 140 -3.93 8.99 -18.74
C SER A 140 -5.10 8.02 -18.68
N ARG A 141 -4.81 6.73 -18.89
CA ARG A 141 -5.83 5.69 -18.78
C ARG A 141 -6.33 5.56 -17.34
N TRP A 142 -7.65 5.41 -17.21
CA TRP A 142 -8.29 5.08 -15.94
C TRP A 142 -7.82 3.70 -15.45
N PRO A 143 -7.57 3.51 -14.14
CA PRO A 143 -7.20 2.21 -13.60
C PRO A 143 -8.35 1.20 -13.76
N GLU A 144 -8.02 0.03 -14.29
CA GLU A 144 -8.98 -1.06 -14.48
C GLU A 144 -8.50 -2.31 -13.73
N PHE A 145 -9.46 -3.13 -13.30
CA PHE A 145 -9.14 -4.44 -12.70
C PHE A 145 -8.46 -5.34 -13.72
N THR A 146 -7.44 -6.07 -13.27
CA THR A 146 -6.76 -7.08 -14.08
C THR A 146 -6.41 -8.30 -13.26
N GLU A 147 -6.65 -9.49 -13.79
CA GLU A 147 -6.29 -10.78 -13.16
C GLU A 147 -4.79 -10.91 -12.90
N LYS A 148 -3.95 -10.17 -13.64
CA LYS A 148 -2.50 -10.15 -13.43
C LYS A 148 -2.12 -9.76 -11.99
N TRP A 149 -2.89 -8.86 -11.39
CA TRP A 149 -2.65 -8.30 -10.05
C TRP A 149 -3.66 -8.77 -9.00
N HIS A 150 -4.28 -9.93 -9.20
CA HIS A 150 -5.18 -10.54 -8.23
C HIS A 150 -4.44 -11.64 -7.46
N PHE A 151 -4.23 -11.45 -6.15
CA PHE A 151 -3.46 -12.32 -5.25
C PHE A 151 -4.25 -12.63 -3.98
N ALA A 152 -5.34 -13.37 -4.09
CA ALA A 152 -6.28 -13.63 -3.00
C ALA A 152 -5.63 -14.31 -1.77
N GLU A 153 -4.64 -15.19 -1.97
CA GLU A 153 -3.95 -15.86 -0.87
C GLU A 153 -3.07 -14.88 -0.08
N ASP A 154 -2.37 -13.98 -0.78
CA ASP A 154 -1.54 -12.95 -0.13
C ASP A 154 -2.41 -11.92 0.61
N GLU A 155 -3.58 -11.56 0.07
CA GLU A 155 -4.55 -10.70 0.76
C GLU A 155 -5.00 -11.32 2.07
N ALA A 156 -5.39 -12.60 2.05
CA ALA A 156 -5.82 -13.33 3.25
C ALA A 156 -4.70 -13.43 4.29
N ALA A 157 -3.46 -13.68 3.85
CA ALA A 157 -2.30 -13.78 4.72
C ALA A 157 -1.98 -12.46 5.42
N VAL A 158 -1.97 -11.34 4.67
CA VAL A 158 -1.69 -10.02 5.23
C VAL A 158 -2.81 -9.54 6.13
N GLU A 159 -4.08 -9.79 5.79
CA GLU A 159 -5.19 -9.41 6.67
C GLU A 159 -5.14 -10.17 8.02
N MET A 160 -4.79 -11.45 8.01
CA MET A 160 -4.57 -12.23 9.24
C MET A 160 -3.46 -11.61 10.11
N ILE A 161 -2.35 -11.18 9.51
CA ILE A 161 -1.26 -10.50 10.22
C ILE A 161 -1.74 -9.15 10.80
N LYS A 162 -2.47 -8.35 10.01
CA LYS A 162 -3.02 -7.06 10.42
C LYS A 162 -3.97 -7.20 11.61
N GLU A 163 -4.85 -8.20 11.58
CA GLU A 163 -5.76 -8.49 12.68
C GLU A 163 -5.00 -8.86 13.96
N ALA A 164 -3.98 -9.71 13.85
CA ALA A 164 -3.15 -10.08 14.99
C ALA A 164 -2.40 -8.86 15.58
N VAL A 165 -1.82 -8.01 14.73
CA VAL A 165 -1.16 -6.78 15.17
C VAL A 165 -2.15 -5.84 15.86
N ARG A 166 -3.36 -5.66 15.31
CA ARG A 166 -4.43 -4.87 15.93
C ARG A 166 -4.83 -5.43 17.29
N ALA A 167 -5.04 -6.74 17.39
CA ALA A 167 -5.39 -7.41 18.63
C ALA A 167 -4.32 -7.23 19.70
N ILE A 168 -3.04 -7.42 19.37
CA ILE A 168 -1.92 -7.21 20.27
C ILE A 168 -1.85 -5.76 20.73
N ARG A 169 -2.00 -4.78 19.85
CA ARG A 169 -2.02 -3.36 20.20
C ARG A 169 -3.15 -3.02 21.17
N ASN A 170 -4.35 -3.54 20.93
CA ASN A 170 -5.51 -3.33 21.78
C ASN A 170 -5.29 -3.90 23.19
N VAL A 171 -4.79 -5.14 23.30
CA VAL A 171 -4.45 -5.75 24.59
C VAL A 171 -3.39 -4.93 25.34
N ARG A 172 -2.32 -4.53 24.65
CA ARG A 172 -1.26 -3.69 25.24
C ARG A 172 -1.79 -2.36 25.76
N THR A 173 -2.66 -1.71 24.99
CA THR A 173 -3.31 -0.44 25.38
C THR A 173 -4.18 -0.66 26.60
N GLY A 174 -5.02 -1.69 26.63
CA GLY A 174 -5.85 -2.04 27.78
C GLY A 174 -5.07 -2.38 29.07
N MET A 175 -3.85 -2.89 28.90
CA MET A 175 -2.93 -3.20 30.00
C MET A 175 -1.95 -2.05 30.32
N ASN A 176 -2.09 -0.89 29.71
CA ASN A 176 -1.18 0.26 29.85
C ASN A 176 0.30 -0.08 29.59
N VAL A 177 0.58 -0.98 28.63
CA VAL A 177 1.95 -1.33 28.24
C VAL A 177 2.47 -0.30 27.24
N PRO A 178 3.58 0.40 27.56
CA PRO A 178 4.14 1.39 26.64
C PRO A 178 4.55 0.78 25.28
N PRO A 179 4.40 1.49 24.17
CA PRO A 179 4.82 1.00 22.85
C PRO A 179 6.29 0.58 22.78
N SER A 180 7.17 1.25 23.51
CA SER A 180 8.61 0.98 23.56
C SER A 180 8.98 -0.33 24.29
N LYS A 181 8.07 -0.90 25.08
CA LYS A 181 8.33 -2.15 25.83
C LYS A 181 8.17 -3.34 24.90
N LYS A 182 9.26 -4.06 24.63
CA LYS A 182 9.21 -5.32 23.85
C LYS A 182 8.52 -6.43 24.64
N ALA A 183 7.72 -7.24 23.97
CA ALA A 183 7.04 -8.41 24.53
C ALA A 183 7.23 -9.59 23.57
N LYS A 184 7.34 -10.81 24.12
CA LYS A 184 7.36 -12.02 23.32
C LYS A 184 5.94 -12.38 22.91
N VAL A 185 5.76 -12.72 21.64
CA VAL A 185 4.50 -13.21 21.07
C VAL A 185 4.70 -14.68 20.69
N PHE A 186 3.78 -15.52 21.09
CA PHE A 186 3.74 -16.94 20.70
C PHE A 186 2.48 -17.19 19.88
N VAL A 187 2.65 -17.73 18.69
CA VAL A 187 1.55 -18.15 17.83
C VAL A 187 1.41 -19.65 17.95
N VAL A 188 0.24 -20.11 18.39
CA VAL A 188 -0.10 -21.53 18.52
C VAL A 188 -1.29 -21.84 17.63
N SER A 189 -1.12 -22.75 16.68
CA SER A 189 -2.17 -23.18 15.77
C SER A 189 -1.90 -24.60 15.29
N GLU A 190 -2.95 -25.39 15.14
CA GLU A 190 -2.88 -26.73 14.51
C GLU A 190 -2.80 -26.60 12.98
N ASN A 191 -3.28 -25.49 12.42
CA ASN A 191 -3.25 -25.20 10.99
C ASN A 191 -1.84 -24.77 10.54
N GLU A 192 -1.24 -25.54 9.65
CA GLU A 192 0.09 -25.30 9.12
C GLU A 192 0.18 -24.00 8.31
N ASN A 193 -0.85 -23.67 7.53
CA ASN A 193 -0.88 -22.42 6.76
C ASN A 193 -0.84 -21.19 7.67
N VAL A 194 -1.56 -21.22 8.79
CA VAL A 194 -1.52 -20.16 9.80
C VAL A 194 -0.12 -20.03 10.37
N ARG A 195 0.52 -21.13 10.78
CA ARG A 195 1.88 -21.10 11.31
C ARG A 195 2.88 -20.53 10.29
N ASN A 196 2.80 -20.95 9.03
CA ASN A 196 3.65 -20.47 7.96
C ASN A 196 3.44 -18.97 7.67
N THR A 197 2.19 -18.49 7.68
CA THR A 197 1.87 -17.08 7.51
C THR A 197 2.55 -16.23 8.59
N PHE A 198 2.46 -16.64 9.85
CA PHE A 198 3.11 -15.89 10.94
C PHE A 198 4.62 -16.06 10.98
N GLU A 199 5.16 -17.20 10.58
CA GLU A 199 6.59 -17.42 10.47
C GLU A 199 7.21 -16.51 9.41
N ASN A 200 6.59 -16.42 8.23
CA ASN A 200 7.01 -15.54 7.14
C ASN A 200 6.76 -14.06 7.46
N GLY A 201 5.74 -13.78 8.26
CA GLY A 201 5.34 -12.44 8.67
C GLY A 201 6.01 -11.92 9.95
N LYS A 202 7.02 -12.59 10.49
CA LYS A 202 7.70 -12.17 11.75
C LYS A 202 8.18 -10.74 11.74
N VAL A 203 8.65 -10.27 10.61
CA VAL A 203 9.14 -8.89 10.43
C VAL A 203 8.08 -7.83 10.76
N PHE A 204 6.81 -8.14 10.64
CA PHE A 204 5.70 -7.21 10.89
C PHE A 204 5.36 -7.03 12.37
N PHE A 205 5.98 -7.83 13.24
CA PHE A 205 5.82 -7.77 14.70
C PHE A 205 7.06 -7.20 15.42
N ALA A 206 8.09 -6.77 14.69
CA ALA A 206 9.36 -6.29 15.23
C ALA A 206 9.31 -4.85 15.76
#